data_33964bd8bb49b3415c1bdcde12771401
#
_entry.id   33964bd8bb49b3415c1bdcde12771401
#
_cell.length_a   1.000
_cell.length_b   1.000
_cell.length_c   1.000
_cell.angle_alpha   90.00
_cell.angle_beta   90.00
_cell.angle_gamma   90.00
#
_symmetry.space_group_name_H-M   'P 1'
#
loop_
_entity.id
_entity.type
_entity.pdbx_description
1 polymer ?
#
loop_
_entity_poly.entity_id
_entity_poly.type
_entity_poly.pdbx_seq_one_letter_code
_entity_poly.pdbx_strand_id
1 'polypeptide(L)'
;SEQEAAEELIPFAQQTALDNKVTYRMQMFGFGYGAPVALTSSMADVNSMSSASVPNLMSRQAYWYKNNCITQSTCINDQATEFKAMFNSMYSIIPTPGTGATASDPQAVVFIITDGMSDESLNGSRNNRELRDSHLTQCSNIKAKGIRIAILYTEYLPESLTGDSWSQSNVAPHLSKIEPALKACASAKADGTPLYYKVTTDQSIPQALSALFSLTVASAHLTR
;
A
#
# COMPACT_ATOMS: atom_id res chain seq x y z
N SER A 1 -11.09 6.14 -7.88
CA SER A 1 -10.87 4.73 -7.46
C SER A 1 -9.38 4.41 -7.36
N GLU A 2 -9.01 3.26 -6.76
CA GLU A 2 -7.61 2.78 -6.75
C GLU A 2 -7.08 2.51 -8.15
N GLN A 3 -7.93 2.04 -9.04
CA GLN A 3 -7.62 1.85 -10.47
C GLN A 3 -7.18 3.18 -11.11
N GLU A 4 -7.97 4.22 -10.99
CA GLU A 4 -7.65 5.56 -11.50
C GLU A 4 -6.37 6.11 -10.88
N ALA A 5 -6.18 5.90 -9.56
CA ALA A 5 -4.96 6.34 -8.87
C ALA A 5 -3.71 5.68 -9.45
N ALA A 6 -3.76 4.36 -9.69
CA ALA A 6 -2.65 3.63 -10.30
C ALA A 6 -2.38 4.09 -11.74
N GLU A 7 -3.42 4.36 -12.52
CA GLU A 7 -3.32 4.86 -13.89
C GLU A 7 -2.74 6.27 -13.95
N GLU A 8 -3.17 7.17 -13.08
CA GLU A 8 -2.71 8.57 -13.03
C GLU A 8 -1.32 8.73 -12.40
N LEU A 9 -0.89 7.78 -11.55
CA LEU A 9 0.44 7.81 -10.97
C LEU A 9 1.54 7.69 -12.02
N ILE A 10 1.30 6.94 -13.10
CA ILE A 10 2.31 6.73 -14.16
C ILE A 10 2.70 8.06 -14.83
N PRO A 11 1.80 8.83 -15.46
CA PRO A 11 2.16 10.09 -16.08
C PRO A 11 2.69 11.11 -15.07
N PHE A 12 2.20 11.09 -13.83
CA PHE A 12 2.73 11.93 -12.77
C PHE A 12 4.19 11.60 -12.43
N ALA A 13 4.52 10.32 -12.29
CA ALA A 13 5.89 9.86 -12.04
C ALA A 13 6.82 10.16 -13.22
N GLN A 14 6.33 10.03 -14.47
CA GLN A 14 7.05 10.42 -15.68
C GLN A 14 7.42 11.90 -15.66
N GLN A 15 6.45 12.78 -15.40
CA GLN A 15 6.70 14.22 -15.33
C GLN A 15 7.67 14.56 -14.19
N THR A 16 7.50 13.95 -13.02
CA THR A 16 8.40 14.16 -11.88
C THR A 16 9.82 13.67 -12.18
N ALA A 17 9.98 12.58 -12.94
CA ALA A 17 11.30 12.09 -13.38
C ALA A 17 11.98 13.10 -14.31
N LEU A 18 11.25 13.67 -15.26
CA LEU A 18 11.74 14.73 -16.15
C LEU A 18 12.17 15.98 -15.38
N ASP A 19 11.31 16.47 -14.48
CA ASP A 19 11.56 17.69 -13.71
C ASP A 19 12.78 17.56 -12.81
N ASN A 20 12.98 16.38 -12.21
CA ASN A 20 14.11 16.09 -11.32
C ASN A 20 15.34 15.52 -12.06
N LYS A 21 15.26 15.26 -13.36
CA LYS A 21 16.33 14.64 -14.18
C LYS A 21 16.82 13.31 -13.60
N VAL A 22 15.87 12.46 -13.18
CA VAL A 22 16.13 11.16 -12.60
C VAL A 22 15.31 10.09 -13.31
N THR A 23 15.62 8.81 -13.06
CA THR A 23 14.84 7.66 -13.54
C THR A 23 14.10 7.03 -12.39
N TYR A 24 12.80 6.81 -12.56
CA TYR A 24 12.00 5.97 -11.67
C TYR A 24 11.69 4.65 -12.35
N ARG A 25 11.73 3.58 -11.57
CA ARG A 25 11.24 2.27 -11.99
C ARG A 25 10.12 1.84 -11.05
N MET A 26 9.09 1.23 -11.60
CA MET A 26 7.88 0.87 -10.87
C MET A 26 7.46 -0.56 -11.20
N GLN A 27 6.95 -1.26 -10.20
CA GLN A 27 6.18 -2.49 -10.34
C GLN A 27 4.97 -2.41 -9.42
N MET A 28 3.83 -2.86 -9.90
CA MET A 28 2.57 -2.82 -9.15
C MET A 28 2.17 -4.22 -8.70
N PHE A 29 1.63 -4.29 -7.49
CA PHE A 29 1.12 -5.52 -6.88
C PHE A 29 -0.26 -5.27 -6.30
N GLY A 30 -1.14 -6.26 -6.44
CA GLY A 30 -2.36 -6.34 -5.66
C GLY A 30 -2.15 -7.28 -4.49
N PHE A 31 -2.65 -6.92 -3.31
CA PHE A 31 -2.63 -7.80 -2.17
C PHE A 31 -4.04 -7.95 -1.56
N GLY A 32 -4.35 -9.16 -1.21
CA GLY A 32 -5.62 -9.56 -0.63
C GLY A 32 -5.35 -10.82 0.19
N TYR A 33 -5.94 -11.94 -0.21
CA TYR A 33 -5.67 -13.23 0.42
C TYR A 33 -4.35 -13.83 -0.12
N GLY A 34 -3.45 -14.20 0.80
CA GLY A 34 -2.17 -14.84 0.47
C GLY A 34 -1.07 -13.88 -0.01
N ALA A 35 -0.14 -14.42 -0.77
CA ALA A 35 0.95 -13.62 -1.31
C ALA A 35 0.44 -12.58 -2.33
N PRO A 36 1.03 -11.38 -2.37
CA PRO A 36 0.65 -10.38 -3.35
C PRO A 36 0.88 -10.86 -4.78
N VAL A 37 -0.01 -10.47 -5.67
CA VAL A 37 0.02 -10.81 -7.10
C VAL A 37 0.58 -9.64 -7.87
N ALA A 38 1.60 -9.90 -8.71
CA ALA A 38 2.14 -8.89 -9.60
C ALA A 38 1.08 -8.47 -10.63
N LEU A 39 0.77 -7.18 -10.68
CA LEU A 39 -0.16 -6.58 -11.63
C LEU A 39 0.57 -6.19 -12.92
N THR A 40 1.84 -5.79 -12.82
CA THR A 40 2.75 -5.58 -13.95
C THR A 40 3.80 -6.70 -13.96
N SER A 41 4.25 -7.09 -15.16
CA SER A 41 5.10 -8.29 -15.33
C SER A 41 6.46 -8.18 -14.64
N SER A 42 7.01 -6.96 -14.54
CA SER A 42 8.32 -6.72 -13.94
C SER A 42 8.47 -5.28 -13.51
N MET A 43 9.56 -5.00 -12.80
CA MET A 43 10.02 -3.64 -12.52
C MET A 43 10.43 -2.97 -13.83
N ALA A 44 9.73 -1.92 -14.23
CA ALA A 44 9.95 -1.21 -15.49
C ALA A 44 10.26 0.28 -15.28
N ASP A 45 11.00 0.88 -16.19
CA ASP A 45 11.14 2.34 -16.26
C ASP A 45 9.76 2.96 -16.49
N VAL A 46 9.40 3.95 -15.69
CA VAL A 46 8.09 4.62 -15.81
C VAL A 46 7.87 5.22 -17.20
N ASN A 47 8.94 5.62 -17.90
CA ASN A 47 8.85 6.15 -19.26
C ASN A 47 8.47 5.08 -20.31
N SER A 48 8.61 3.80 -19.98
CA SER A 48 8.13 2.68 -20.81
C SER A 48 6.70 2.23 -20.47
N MET A 49 6.08 2.83 -19.46
CA MET A 49 4.73 2.50 -18.98
C MET A 49 3.71 3.49 -19.52
N SER A 50 2.46 3.07 -19.49
CA SER A 50 1.29 3.93 -19.75
C SER A 50 0.16 3.54 -18.81
N SER A 51 -0.91 4.32 -18.75
CA SER A 51 -2.12 3.95 -18.00
C SER A 51 -2.68 2.59 -18.43
N ALA A 52 -2.54 2.23 -19.71
CA ALA A 52 -2.90 0.89 -20.22
C ALA A 52 -2.04 -0.26 -19.66
N SER A 53 -0.89 0.06 -19.03
CA SER A 53 -0.07 -0.95 -18.34
C SER A 53 -0.70 -1.42 -17.02
N VAL A 54 -1.65 -0.66 -16.47
CA VAL A 54 -2.40 -1.04 -15.27
C VAL A 54 -3.54 -1.95 -15.67
N PRO A 55 -3.56 -3.22 -15.23
CA PRO A 55 -4.66 -4.12 -15.57
C PRO A 55 -5.93 -3.72 -14.83
N ASN A 56 -7.08 -4.19 -15.32
CA ASN A 56 -8.33 -4.06 -14.58
C ASN A 56 -8.21 -4.80 -13.24
N LEU A 57 -8.16 -4.06 -12.15
CA LEU A 57 -7.94 -4.60 -10.81
C LEU A 57 -9.07 -5.54 -10.38
N MET A 58 -10.32 -5.22 -10.74
CA MET A 58 -11.50 -6.02 -10.41
C MET A 58 -11.49 -7.40 -11.09
N SER A 59 -10.69 -7.59 -12.14
CA SER A 59 -10.52 -8.90 -12.79
C SER A 59 -9.49 -9.79 -12.08
N ARG A 60 -8.78 -9.29 -11.08
CA ARG A 60 -7.71 -10.00 -10.41
C ARG A 60 -8.19 -10.67 -9.14
N GLN A 61 -7.91 -11.97 -9.00
CA GLN A 61 -8.30 -12.76 -7.83
C GLN A 61 -7.73 -12.20 -6.51
N ALA A 62 -6.61 -11.48 -6.54
CA ALA A 62 -6.05 -10.83 -5.37
C ALA A 62 -6.96 -9.77 -4.72
N TYR A 63 -7.97 -9.29 -5.44
CA TYR A 63 -8.97 -8.34 -4.94
C TYR A 63 -10.27 -9.04 -4.48
N TRP A 64 -10.33 -10.35 -4.61
CA TRP A 64 -11.47 -11.14 -4.16
C TRP A 64 -11.10 -11.88 -2.88
N TYR A 65 -12.13 -12.26 -2.17
CA TYR A 65 -12.00 -13.06 -0.97
C TYR A 65 -11.39 -14.44 -1.26
N LYS A 66 -10.94 -15.12 -0.22
CA LYS A 66 -10.51 -16.50 -0.29
C LYS A 66 -11.50 -17.34 -1.10
N ASN A 67 -10.99 -18.19 -1.99
CA ASN A 67 -11.79 -19.03 -2.88
C ASN A 67 -12.64 -18.26 -3.91
N ASN A 68 -12.30 -17.03 -4.22
CA ASN A 68 -13.05 -16.20 -5.16
C ASN A 68 -14.53 -16.04 -4.77
N CYS A 69 -14.79 -15.89 -3.52
CA CYS A 69 -16.08 -15.89 -2.90
C CYS A 69 -16.72 -14.50 -2.97
N ILE A 70 -17.83 -14.36 -3.66
CA ILE A 70 -18.53 -13.09 -3.86
C ILE A 70 -19.91 -13.05 -3.20
N THR A 71 -20.32 -14.16 -2.55
CA THR A 71 -21.59 -14.24 -1.85
C THR A 71 -21.38 -14.63 -0.40
N GLN A 72 -22.01 -13.88 0.51
CA GLN A 72 -21.84 -14.07 1.95
C GLN A 72 -22.23 -15.46 2.45
N SER A 73 -23.14 -16.15 1.76
CA SER A 73 -23.59 -17.51 2.15
C SER A 73 -22.53 -18.60 1.93
N THR A 74 -21.54 -18.35 1.05
CA THR A 74 -20.44 -19.29 0.73
C THR A 74 -19.11 -18.83 1.26
N CYS A 75 -19.02 -17.63 1.81
CA CYS A 75 -17.81 -16.92 2.22
C CYS A 75 -17.68 -16.80 3.74
N ILE A 76 -18.08 -17.80 4.47
CA ILE A 76 -17.91 -17.84 5.93
C ILE A 76 -16.40 -17.98 6.23
N ASN A 77 -15.85 -17.07 7.02
CA ASN A 77 -14.43 -16.98 7.37
C ASN A 77 -13.49 -16.58 6.22
N ASP A 78 -13.99 -15.84 5.24
CA ASP A 78 -13.13 -15.27 4.22
C ASP A 78 -12.12 -14.28 4.80
N GLN A 79 -10.92 -14.36 4.28
CA GLN A 79 -9.80 -13.46 4.58
C GLN A 79 -9.48 -12.68 3.32
N ALA A 80 -9.34 -11.37 3.45
CA ALA A 80 -9.25 -10.52 2.28
C ALA A 80 -8.05 -9.56 2.26
N THR A 81 -7.37 -9.30 3.39
CA THR A 81 -6.27 -8.34 3.46
C THR A 81 -5.16 -8.87 4.37
N GLU A 82 -4.25 -9.65 3.77
CA GLU A 82 -3.14 -10.29 4.48
C GLU A 82 -1.87 -9.42 4.46
N PHE A 83 -1.78 -8.45 5.34
CA PHE A 83 -0.58 -7.61 5.48
C PHE A 83 0.68 -8.41 5.78
N LYS A 84 0.57 -9.48 6.58
CA LYS A 84 1.73 -10.34 6.91
C LYS A 84 2.35 -10.95 5.65
N ALA A 85 1.52 -11.50 4.78
CA ALA A 85 1.98 -12.09 3.52
C ALA A 85 2.58 -11.03 2.59
N MET A 86 1.94 -9.85 2.51
CA MET A 86 2.42 -8.72 1.72
C MET A 86 3.78 -8.22 2.20
N PHE A 87 3.94 -7.92 3.49
CA PHE A 87 5.21 -7.43 4.02
C PHE A 87 6.36 -8.43 3.85
N ASN A 88 6.11 -9.72 4.10
CA ASN A 88 7.12 -10.77 3.89
C ASN A 88 7.55 -10.84 2.42
N SER A 89 6.60 -10.74 1.50
CA SER A 89 6.90 -10.75 0.06
C SER A 89 7.70 -9.52 -0.34
N MET A 90 7.29 -8.32 0.09
CA MET A 90 8.05 -7.09 -0.22
C MET A 90 9.47 -7.14 0.34
N TYR A 91 9.65 -7.63 1.57
CA TYR A 91 10.98 -7.83 2.14
C TYR A 91 11.85 -8.77 1.29
N SER A 92 11.26 -9.82 0.73
CA SER A 92 11.98 -10.85 -0.01
C SER A 92 12.32 -10.44 -1.44
N ILE A 93 11.38 -9.83 -2.16
CA ILE A 93 11.54 -9.52 -3.58
C ILE A 93 12.30 -8.22 -3.86
N ILE A 94 12.24 -7.23 -2.94
CA ILE A 94 12.98 -6.00 -3.11
C ILE A 94 14.43 -6.24 -2.65
N PRO A 95 15.44 -6.09 -3.51
CA PRO A 95 16.83 -6.20 -3.10
C PRO A 95 17.19 -5.11 -2.09
N THR A 96 18.32 -5.27 -1.39
CA THR A 96 18.84 -4.19 -0.55
C THR A 96 19.07 -2.95 -1.41
N PRO A 97 18.38 -1.84 -1.09
CA PRO A 97 18.48 -0.64 -1.90
C PRO A 97 19.78 0.10 -1.64
N GLY A 98 20.12 0.98 -2.56
CA GLY A 98 21.20 1.94 -2.41
C GLY A 98 20.76 3.25 -1.79
N THR A 99 21.61 4.26 -1.93
CA THR A 99 21.40 5.60 -1.35
C THR A 99 20.54 6.52 -2.22
N GLY A 100 20.35 6.17 -3.48
CA GLY A 100 19.70 7.02 -4.48
C GLY A 100 20.61 8.10 -5.07
N ALA A 101 21.89 8.05 -4.77
CA ALA A 101 22.84 9.04 -5.29
C ALA A 101 23.11 8.90 -6.80
N THR A 102 22.95 7.70 -7.35
CA THR A 102 23.11 7.40 -8.78
C THR A 102 22.06 6.42 -9.27
N ALA A 103 21.88 6.34 -10.59
CA ALA A 103 20.95 5.36 -11.20
C ALA A 103 21.36 3.89 -10.95
N SER A 104 22.63 3.62 -10.68
CA SER A 104 23.14 2.29 -10.32
C SER A 104 23.03 1.97 -8.83
N ASP A 105 22.68 2.96 -8.01
CA ASP A 105 22.52 2.84 -6.56
C ASP A 105 21.14 3.36 -6.12
N PRO A 106 20.02 2.78 -6.65
CA PRO A 106 18.68 3.32 -6.48
C PRO A 106 18.15 3.09 -5.06
N GLN A 107 17.41 4.07 -4.54
CA GLN A 107 16.55 3.85 -3.38
C GLN A 107 15.35 2.98 -3.73
N ALA A 108 14.77 2.34 -2.72
CA ALA A 108 13.52 1.60 -2.86
C ALA A 108 12.45 2.15 -1.92
N VAL A 109 11.23 2.25 -2.45
CA VAL A 109 10.05 2.66 -1.69
C VAL A 109 8.91 1.68 -1.97
N VAL A 110 8.23 1.24 -0.93
CA VAL A 110 6.94 0.54 -1.03
C VAL A 110 5.86 1.58 -0.77
N PHE A 111 5.03 1.84 -1.79
CA PHE A 111 3.80 2.63 -1.64
C PHE A 111 2.65 1.68 -1.36
N ILE A 112 1.93 1.91 -0.27
CA ILE A 112 0.78 1.11 0.14
C ILE A 112 -0.46 1.98 0.07
N ILE A 113 -1.46 1.55 -0.71
CA ILE A 113 -2.80 2.14 -0.73
C ILE A 113 -3.71 1.17 0.00
N THR A 114 -4.37 1.61 1.06
CA THR A 114 -5.15 0.72 1.92
C THR A 114 -6.16 1.48 2.79
N ASP A 115 -7.26 0.80 3.17
CA ASP A 115 -8.16 1.23 4.25
C ASP A 115 -7.62 0.86 5.64
N GLY A 116 -6.47 0.16 5.70
CA GLY A 116 -5.72 -0.17 6.90
C GLY A 116 -6.33 -1.27 7.77
N MET A 117 -7.45 -1.87 7.35
CA MET A 117 -8.05 -2.99 8.04
C MET A 117 -7.39 -4.30 7.59
N SER A 118 -6.67 -4.95 8.50
CA SER A 118 -6.17 -6.30 8.30
C SER A 118 -7.32 -7.30 8.41
N ASP A 119 -7.35 -8.28 7.52
CA ASP A 119 -8.30 -9.39 7.55
C ASP A 119 -7.55 -10.69 7.29
N GLU A 120 -6.98 -11.24 8.34
CA GLU A 120 -6.07 -12.39 8.27
C GLU A 120 -6.46 -13.52 9.22
N SER A 121 -5.94 -14.73 8.92
CA SER A 121 -5.97 -15.82 9.88
C SER A 121 -4.88 -15.66 10.92
N LEU A 122 -5.30 -15.70 12.19
CA LEU A 122 -4.40 -15.77 13.32
C LEU A 122 -4.79 -16.96 14.18
N ASN A 123 -3.89 -17.94 14.30
CA ASN A 123 -4.14 -19.16 15.09
C ASN A 123 -5.44 -19.89 14.70
N GLY A 124 -5.76 -19.92 13.40
CA GLY A 124 -6.95 -20.56 12.87
C GLY A 124 -8.25 -19.77 12.97
N SER A 125 -8.20 -18.57 13.53
CA SER A 125 -9.35 -17.66 13.62
C SER A 125 -9.15 -16.44 12.71
N ARG A 126 -10.24 -15.98 12.08
CA ARG A 126 -10.28 -14.74 11.33
C ARG A 126 -10.12 -13.54 12.27
N ASN A 127 -9.28 -12.62 11.92
CA ASN A 127 -9.03 -11.40 12.70
C ASN A 127 -9.12 -10.18 11.79
N ASN A 128 -10.12 -9.34 12.04
CA ASN A 128 -10.30 -8.05 11.41
C ASN A 128 -9.90 -6.96 12.39
N ARG A 129 -8.81 -6.25 12.11
CA ARG A 129 -8.32 -5.19 12.99
C ARG A 129 -7.19 -4.39 12.36
N GLU A 130 -6.75 -3.37 13.07
CA GLU A 130 -5.56 -2.57 12.76
C GLU A 130 -4.28 -3.43 12.64
N LEU A 131 -3.22 -2.87 12.07
CA LEU A 131 -1.90 -3.50 12.10
C LEU A 131 -1.46 -3.76 13.54
N ARG A 132 -1.01 -4.99 13.81
CA ARG A 132 -0.56 -5.45 15.13
C ARG A 132 0.95 -5.36 15.27
N ASP A 133 1.48 -5.60 16.45
CA ASP A 133 2.92 -5.59 16.75
C ASP A 133 3.73 -6.49 15.79
N SER A 134 3.17 -7.64 15.40
CA SER A 134 3.82 -8.51 14.42
C SER A 134 3.98 -7.87 13.04
N HIS A 135 3.01 -7.08 12.58
CA HIS A 135 3.09 -6.31 11.34
C HIS A 135 4.06 -5.13 11.49
N LEU A 136 4.03 -4.42 12.62
CA LEU A 136 4.95 -3.32 12.91
C LEU A 136 6.39 -3.80 12.98
N THR A 137 6.62 -5.01 13.48
CA THR A 137 7.93 -5.69 13.41
C THR A 137 8.37 -5.90 11.96
N GLN A 138 7.47 -6.37 11.09
CA GLN A 138 7.77 -6.52 9.65
C GLN A 138 8.04 -5.17 8.97
N CYS A 139 7.26 -4.12 9.28
CA CYS A 139 7.55 -2.76 8.81
C CYS A 139 8.95 -2.31 9.25
N SER A 140 9.32 -2.58 10.50
CA SER A 140 10.65 -2.26 11.03
C SER A 140 11.76 -3.00 10.30
N ASN A 141 11.57 -4.29 9.99
CA ASN A 141 12.53 -5.10 9.22
C ASN A 141 12.71 -4.56 7.80
N ILE A 142 11.62 -4.17 7.12
CA ILE A 142 11.66 -3.55 5.79
C ILE A 142 12.46 -2.25 5.85
N LYS A 143 12.17 -1.39 6.83
CA LYS A 143 12.89 -0.12 7.04
C LYS A 143 14.37 -0.35 7.37
N ALA A 144 14.70 -1.34 8.21
CA ALA A 144 16.07 -1.69 8.55
C ALA A 144 16.87 -2.23 7.34
N LYS A 145 16.21 -2.82 6.35
CA LYS A 145 16.82 -3.21 5.07
C LYS A 145 17.14 -2.00 4.18
N GLY A 146 16.69 -0.78 4.54
CA GLY A 146 16.85 0.45 3.76
C GLY A 146 15.68 0.76 2.84
N ILE A 147 14.63 -0.04 2.85
CA ILE A 147 13.43 0.17 2.04
C ILE A 147 12.51 1.15 2.77
N ARG A 148 12.08 2.20 2.09
CA ARG A 148 11.13 3.16 2.67
C ARG A 148 9.69 2.65 2.48
N ILE A 149 8.82 2.98 3.43
CA ILE A 149 7.38 2.68 3.38
C ILE A 149 6.62 4.00 3.36
N ALA A 150 5.83 4.23 2.32
CA ALA A 150 4.93 5.36 2.18
C ALA A 150 3.49 4.84 2.12
N ILE A 151 2.59 5.40 2.93
CA ILE A 151 1.23 4.88 3.08
C ILE A 151 0.20 5.93 2.70
N LEU A 152 -0.69 5.58 1.77
CA LEU A 152 -1.92 6.27 1.46
C LEU A 152 -3.08 5.56 2.17
N TYR A 153 -3.67 6.23 3.12
CA TYR A 153 -4.81 5.74 3.87
C TYR A 153 -6.12 6.25 3.28
N THR A 154 -6.93 5.35 2.77
CA THR A 154 -8.32 5.62 2.37
C THR A 154 -9.21 5.35 3.57
N GLU A 155 -9.70 6.41 4.22
CA GLU A 155 -10.39 6.28 5.51
C GLU A 155 -11.58 5.33 5.48
N TYR A 156 -11.59 4.40 6.43
CA TYR A 156 -12.73 3.54 6.66
C TYR A 156 -13.80 4.35 7.42
N LEU A 157 -14.86 4.71 6.73
CA LEU A 157 -15.90 5.59 7.31
C LEU A 157 -16.83 4.82 8.23
N PRO A 158 -17.10 5.30 9.45
CA PRO A 158 -18.03 4.65 10.37
C PRO A 158 -19.42 4.44 9.78
N GLU A 159 -19.86 5.34 8.91
CA GLU A 159 -21.15 5.29 8.23
C GLU A 159 -21.31 4.05 7.34
N SER A 160 -20.20 3.55 6.79
CA SER A 160 -20.19 2.33 5.95
C SER A 160 -20.53 1.06 6.75
N LEU A 161 -20.44 1.11 8.08
CA LEU A 161 -20.79 0.00 8.96
C LEU A 161 -22.27 -0.01 9.34
N THR A 162 -23.03 1.03 8.98
CA THR A 162 -24.44 1.17 9.36
C THR A 162 -25.26 0.07 8.71
N GLY A 163 -26.02 -0.68 9.55
CA GLY A 163 -26.87 -1.77 9.08
C GLY A 163 -26.19 -3.14 9.00
N ASP A 164 -24.85 -3.21 9.18
CA ASP A 164 -24.11 -4.47 9.25
C ASP A 164 -23.63 -4.75 10.68
N SER A 165 -24.36 -5.62 11.39
CA SER A 165 -24.05 -5.97 12.78
C SER A 165 -22.72 -6.68 12.95
N TRP A 166 -22.27 -7.43 11.94
CA TRP A 166 -20.98 -8.09 11.98
C TRP A 166 -19.82 -7.06 11.94
N SER A 167 -19.88 -6.11 10.99
CA SER A 167 -18.89 -5.04 10.90
C SER A 167 -18.90 -4.12 12.11
N GLN A 168 -20.09 -3.83 12.68
CA GLN A 168 -20.18 -3.07 13.93
C GLN A 168 -19.49 -3.79 15.10
N SER A 169 -19.53 -5.11 15.13
CA SER A 169 -18.91 -5.90 16.21
C SER A 169 -17.43 -6.15 16.00
N ASN A 170 -16.96 -6.31 14.75
CA ASN A 170 -15.63 -6.78 14.42
C ASN A 170 -14.72 -5.71 13.82
N VAL A 171 -15.27 -4.65 13.21
CA VAL A 171 -14.52 -3.59 12.55
C VAL A 171 -14.54 -2.30 13.38
N ALA A 172 -15.71 -1.85 13.80
CA ALA A 172 -15.89 -0.58 14.51
C ALA A 172 -14.95 -0.39 15.72
N PRO A 173 -14.68 -1.41 16.56
CA PRO A 173 -13.79 -1.27 17.72
C PRO A 173 -12.34 -0.96 17.36
N HIS A 174 -11.95 -1.13 16.09
CA HIS A 174 -10.59 -0.97 15.60
C HIS A 174 -10.36 0.33 14.83
N LEU A 175 -11.40 1.03 14.38
CA LEU A 175 -11.30 2.20 13.50
C LEU A 175 -10.35 3.28 14.05
N SER A 176 -10.47 3.61 15.33
CA SER A 176 -9.60 4.63 15.96
C SER A 176 -8.12 4.23 16.08
N LYS A 177 -7.80 2.96 15.87
CA LYS A 177 -6.45 2.41 15.99
C LYS A 177 -5.75 2.25 14.63
N ILE A 178 -6.49 2.29 13.53
CA ILE A 178 -5.95 2.09 12.16
C ILE A 178 -4.91 3.16 11.85
N GLU A 179 -5.29 4.42 11.93
CA GLU A 179 -4.40 5.53 11.56
C GLU A 179 -3.10 5.57 12.39
N PRO A 180 -3.12 5.45 13.73
CA PRO A 180 -1.90 5.35 14.52
C PRO A 180 -1.00 4.18 14.10
N ALA A 181 -1.57 3.01 13.82
CA ALA A 181 -0.81 1.83 13.42
C ALA A 181 -0.18 1.99 12.03
N LEU A 182 -0.88 2.56 11.05
CA LEU A 182 -0.34 2.89 9.74
C LEU A 182 0.80 3.90 9.83
N LYS A 183 0.66 4.95 10.65
CA LYS A 183 1.72 5.94 10.88
C LYS A 183 2.96 5.33 11.51
N ALA A 184 2.81 4.37 12.42
CA ALA A 184 3.92 3.64 13.04
C ALA A 184 4.65 2.74 12.02
N CYS A 185 3.94 2.17 11.06
CA CYS A 185 4.51 1.38 9.97
C CYS A 185 5.28 2.25 8.96
N ALA A 186 4.75 3.42 8.60
CA ALA A 186 5.36 4.31 7.61
C ALA A 186 6.80 4.72 8.01
N SER A 187 7.62 5.01 7.01
CA SER A 187 8.95 5.59 7.22
C SER A 187 8.84 7.05 7.66
N ALA A 188 9.78 7.51 8.47
CA ALA A 188 9.87 8.91 8.84
C ALA A 188 10.52 9.75 7.73
N LYS A 189 10.09 11.00 7.60
CA LYS A 189 10.79 12.07 6.88
C LYS A 189 11.91 12.64 7.76
N ALA A 190 12.70 13.54 7.21
CA ALA A 190 13.77 14.22 7.95
C ALA A 190 13.29 15.01 9.17
N ASP A 191 12.06 15.54 9.12
CA ASP A 191 11.41 16.25 10.23
C ASP A 191 10.77 15.31 11.28
N GLY A 192 10.94 13.99 11.13
CA GLY A 192 10.38 12.97 12.01
C GLY A 192 8.92 12.62 11.73
N THR A 193 8.22 13.35 10.84
CA THR A 193 6.83 13.02 10.49
C THR A 193 6.77 11.83 9.55
N PRO A 194 5.71 10.99 9.59
CA PRO A 194 5.62 9.79 8.78
C PRO A 194 5.38 10.12 7.30
N LEU A 195 5.89 9.29 6.39
CA LEU A 195 5.50 9.24 4.98
C LEU A 195 4.09 8.65 4.87
N TYR A 196 3.12 9.45 5.19
CA TYR A 196 1.73 9.07 5.32
C TYR A 196 0.84 10.18 4.80
N TYR A 197 -0.20 9.81 4.09
CA TYR A 197 -1.22 10.73 3.61
C TYR A 197 -2.60 10.09 3.81
N LYS A 198 -3.52 10.82 4.42
CA LYS A 198 -4.91 10.39 4.59
C LYS A 198 -5.76 11.06 3.51
N VAL A 199 -6.51 10.26 2.76
CA VAL A 199 -7.50 10.76 1.82
C VAL A 199 -8.75 11.13 2.60
N THR A 200 -9.18 12.38 2.47
CA THR A 200 -10.45 12.87 3.02
C THR A 200 -11.58 12.66 2.01
N THR A 201 -12.83 12.72 2.46
CA THR A 201 -14.01 12.44 1.63
C THR A 201 -14.17 13.37 0.42
N ASP A 202 -13.56 14.53 0.47
CA ASP A 202 -13.58 15.59 -0.55
C ASP A 202 -12.34 15.58 -1.47
N GLN A 203 -11.39 14.68 -1.23
CA GLN A 203 -10.18 14.53 -2.04
C GLN A 203 -10.25 13.29 -2.94
N SER A 204 -9.68 13.38 -4.14
CA SER A 204 -9.50 12.21 -4.98
C SER A 204 -8.28 11.39 -4.56
N ILE A 205 -8.39 10.06 -4.64
CA ILE A 205 -7.27 9.14 -4.37
C ILE A 205 -6.05 9.44 -5.27
N PRO A 206 -6.22 9.73 -6.60
CA PRO A 206 -5.11 10.11 -7.45
C PRO A 206 -4.34 11.35 -6.98
N GLN A 207 -5.04 12.40 -6.58
CA GLN A 207 -4.41 13.63 -6.07
C GLN A 207 -3.62 13.36 -4.78
N ALA A 208 -4.20 12.58 -3.87
CA ALA A 208 -3.55 12.19 -2.62
C ALA A 208 -2.31 11.32 -2.86
N LEU A 209 -2.36 10.40 -3.81
CA LEU A 209 -1.23 9.55 -4.18
C LEU A 209 -0.10 10.36 -4.82
N SER A 210 -0.44 11.31 -5.69
CA SER A 210 0.52 12.24 -6.29
C SER A 210 1.20 13.11 -5.23
N ALA A 211 0.44 13.59 -4.24
CA ALA A 211 0.99 14.34 -3.11
C ALA A 211 1.94 13.48 -2.25
N LEU A 212 1.57 12.25 -1.92
CA LEU A 212 2.42 11.32 -1.19
C LEU A 212 3.70 10.97 -1.97
N PHE A 213 3.58 10.76 -3.28
CA PHE A 213 4.73 10.52 -4.15
C PHE A 213 5.70 11.69 -4.12
N SER A 214 5.21 12.94 -4.28
CA SER A 214 6.01 14.16 -4.21
C SER A 214 6.72 14.31 -2.87
N LEU A 215 6.02 14.07 -1.75
CA LEU A 215 6.61 14.09 -0.40
C LEU A 215 7.73 13.05 -0.25
N THR A 216 7.55 11.88 -0.83
CA THR A 216 8.51 10.78 -0.75
C THR A 216 9.78 11.11 -1.55
N VAL A 217 9.61 11.64 -2.77
CA VAL A 217 10.73 12.06 -3.63
C VAL A 217 11.50 13.22 -3.00
N ALA A 218 10.80 14.26 -2.53
CA ALA A 218 11.44 15.40 -1.88
C ALA A 218 12.28 14.97 -0.65
N SER A 219 11.76 14.04 0.16
CA SER A 219 12.47 13.52 1.32
C SER A 219 13.67 12.63 0.99
N ALA A 220 13.72 12.06 -0.22
CA ALA A 220 14.87 11.30 -0.71
C ALA A 220 16.06 12.21 -1.08
N HIS A 221 15.77 13.42 -1.54
CA HIS A 221 16.82 14.38 -1.93
C HIS A 221 17.44 15.15 -0.76
N LEU A 222 16.78 15.18 0.41
CA LEU A 222 17.28 15.89 1.60
C LEU A 222 18.34 15.10 2.39
N THR A 223 18.64 13.87 2.00
CA THR A 223 19.64 12.99 2.65
C THR A 223 20.99 13.00 1.92
N ARG A 224 21.25 13.99 1.07
CA ARG A 224 22.52 14.19 0.39
C ARG A 224 23.49 15.01 1.24
#